data_85c8adcdffc2f61145503453a91b8ab0
#
_entry.id   85c8adcdffc2f61145503453a91b8ab0
#
_cell.length_a   1.000
_cell.length_b   1.000
_cell.length_c   1.000
_cell.angle_alpha   90.00
_cell.angle_beta   90.00
_cell.angle_gamma   90.00
#
_symmetry.space_group_name_H-M   'P 1'
#
loop_
_entity.id
_entity.type
_entity.pdbx_description
1 polymer ?
#
loop_
_entity_poly.entity_id
_entity_poly.type
_entity_poly.pdbx_seq_one_letter_code
_entity_poly.pdbx_strand_id
1 'polypeptide(L)'
;KKHIVLPPTGIAAINAGGSTLHSFFKLPFHPLLPDDPNLSLQRGRIHEFFKYTKPHRKLLEQVELVIIDEISMVRADMIDAVDRILRVYSRNLRDPFGGKQVLLVGDVFQLEPVIKGDEREIINRFYPTPYFFSARVFNEIELVSIELQKVYRQSDAVFVSVLDHIRSGAAGAADLQLL
;
A
#
# COMPACT_ATOMS: atom_id res chain seq x y z
N LYS A 1 20.27 -6.55 -2.80
CA LYS A 1 19.06 -7.03 -2.12
C LYS A 1 18.05 -7.54 -3.14
N LYS A 2 17.41 -8.68 -2.85
CA LYS A 2 16.29 -9.18 -3.66
C LYS A 2 15.08 -8.31 -3.38
N HIS A 3 14.58 -7.62 -4.39
CA HIS A 3 13.45 -6.71 -4.24
C HIS A 3 12.31 -7.03 -5.21
N ILE A 4 11.13 -6.55 -4.87
CA ILE A 4 9.94 -6.56 -5.73
C ILE A 4 9.28 -5.19 -5.70
N VAL A 5 8.66 -4.82 -6.82
CA VAL A 5 7.86 -3.59 -6.96
C VAL A 5 6.42 -3.99 -7.22
N LEU A 6 5.52 -3.52 -6.39
CA LEU A 6 4.11 -3.95 -6.35
C LEU A 6 3.17 -2.73 -6.34
N PRO A 7 2.82 -2.18 -7.49
CA PRO A 7 1.79 -1.15 -7.57
C PRO A 7 0.38 -1.76 -7.39
N PRO A 8 -0.64 -0.96 -7.03
CA PRO A 8 -2.03 -1.42 -6.87
C PRO A 8 -2.74 -1.65 -8.21
N THR A 9 -2.32 -0.99 -9.29
CA THR A 9 -2.99 -1.05 -10.60
C THR A 9 -2.26 -1.89 -11.63
N GLY A 10 -3.03 -2.50 -12.57
CA GLY A 10 -2.46 -3.34 -13.63
C GLY A 10 -1.55 -2.56 -14.59
N ILE A 11 -1.91 -1.33 -14.95
CA ILE A 11 -1.10 -0.49 -15.86
C ILE A 11 0.25 -0.18 -15.23
N ALA A 12 0.27 0.23 -13.96
CA ALA A 12 1.51 0.49 -13.25
C ALA A 12 2.35 -0.78 -13.08
N ALA A 13 1.72 -1.95 -12.90
CA ALA A 13 2.42 -3.24 -12.82
C ALA A 13 3.11 -3.62 -14.14
N ILE A 14 2.46 -3.38 -15.28
CA ILE A 14 3.06 -3.59 -16.61
C ILE A 14 4.29 -2.70 -16.78
N ASN A 15 4.18 -1.41 -16.42
CA ASN A 15 5.29 -0.46 -16.51
C ASN A 15 6.45 -0.83 -15.58
N ALA A 16 6.17 -1.39 -14.42
CA ALA A 16 7.17 -1.88 -13.48
C ALA A 16 7.76 -3.24 -13.86
N GLY A 17 7.26 -3.89 -14.92
CA GLY A 17 7.69 -5.23 -15.35
C GLY A 17 7.34 -6.33 -14.36
N GLY A 18 6.30 -6.14 -13.54
CA GLY A 18 5.96 -7.00 -12.42
C GLY A 18 4.48 -7.35 -12.29
N SER A 19 4.05 -7.53 -11.06
CA SER A 19 2.71 -7.94 -10.66
C SER A 19 2.07 -6.84 -9.79
N THR A 20 0.75 -6.79 -9.74
CA THR A 20 0.06 -5.92 -8.77
C THR A 20 0.19 -6.46 -7.35
N LEU A 21 0.01 -5.57 -6.35
CA LEU A 21 -0.05 -5.93 -4.94
C LEU A 21 -1.06 -7.06 -4.69
N HIS A 22 -2.28 -6.93 -5.22
CA HIS A 22 -3.34 -7.93 -5.11
C HIS A 22 -2.91 -9.28 -5.71
N SER A 23 -2.36 -9.27 -6.91
CA SER A 23 -1.97 -10.50 -7.60
C SER A 23 -0.82 -11.21 -6.89
N PHE A 24 0.19 -10.46 -6.45
CA PHE A 24 1.35 -11.03 -5.78
C PHE A 24 1.00 -11.65 -4.43
N PHE A 25 0.28 -10.92 -3.59
CA PHE A 25 -0.15 -11.43 -2.28
C PHE A 25 -1.46 -12.21 -2.33
N LYS A 26 -2.07 -12.38 -3.51
CA LYS A 26 -3.39 -13.03 -3.69
C LYS A 26 -4.47 -12.45 -2.79
N LEU A 27 -4.44 -11.12 -2.59
CA LEU A 27 -5.40 -10.43 -1.75
C LEU A 27 -6.78 -10.46 -2.41
N PRO A 28 -7.85 -10.75 -1.66
CA PRO A 28 -9.20 -10.59 -2.17
C PRO A 28 -9.55 -9.12 -2.35
N PHE A 29 -10.60 -8.84 -3.12
CA PHE A 29 -11.05 -7.45 -3.30
C PHE A 29 -11.88 -6.93 -2.13
N HIS A 30 -12.50 -7.83 -1.35
CA HIS A 30 -13.23 -7.45 -0.13
C HIS A 30 -12.25 -7.09 1.01
N PRO A 31 -12.67 -6.26 1.98
CA PRO A 31 -11.84 -5.92 3.12
C PRO A 31 -11.36 -7.13 3.91
N LEU A 32 -10.10 -7.08 4.33
CA LEU A 32 -9.45 -8.06 5.21
C LEU A 32 -9.33 -7.44 6.61
N LEU A 33 -10.26 -7.79 7.49
CA LEU A 33 -10.36 -7.14 8.80
C LEU A 33 -9.35 -7.72 9.81
N PRO A 34 -8.92 -6.93 10.80
CA PRO A 34 -7.94 -7.36 11.79
C PRO A 34 -8.35 -8.56 12.63
N ASP A 35 -9.66 -8.77 12.81
CA ASP A 35 -10.27 -9.89 13.53
C ASP A 35 -10.60 -11.09 12.64
N ASP A 36 -10.28 -11.02 11.33
CA ASP A 36 -10.50 -12.14 10.41
C ASP A 36 -9.66 -13.35 10.85
N PRO A 37 -10.32 -14.49 11.17
CA PRO A 37 -9.62 -15.70 11.57
C PRO A 37 -8.60 -16.20 10.54
N ASN A 38 -8.81 -15.91 9.25
CA ASN A 38 -7.92 -16.29 8.17
C ASN A 38 -6.57 -15.56 8.23
N LEU A 39 -6.53 -14.40 8.88
CA LEU A 39 -5.31 -13.61 9.09
C LEU A 39 -4.62 -13.92 10.42
N SER A 40 -5.09 -14.90 11.18
CA SER A 40 -4.51 -15.24 12.48
C SER A 40 -3.09 -15.79 12.34
N LEU A 41 -2.13 -15.19 13.06
CA LEU A 41 -0.74 -15.64 13.12
C LEU A 41 -0.59 -16.97 13.87
N GLN A 42 -1.53 -17.32 14.75
CA GLN A 42 -1.39 -18.43 15.72
C GLN A 42 -1.83 -19.80 15.21
N ARG A 43 -2.57 -19.93 14.10
CA ARG A 43 -3.27 -21.17 13.73
C ARG A 43 -2.98 -21.69 12.32
N GLY A 44 -1.98 -21.19 11.62
CA GLY A 44 -1.65 -21.66 10.27
C GLY A 44 -2.71 -21.37 9.19
N ARG A 45 -3.82 -20.68 9.53
CA ARG A 45 -4.92 -20.40 8.61
C ARG A 45 -4.53 -19.54 7.42
N ILE A 46 -3.52 -18.68 7.56
CA ILE A 46 -2.94 -17.92 6.44
C ILE A 46 -2.49 -18.87 5.32
N HIS A 47 -1.87 -20.00 5.64
CA HIS A 47 -1.44 -20.99 4.65
C HIS A 47 -2.60 -21.65 3.91
N GLU A 48 -3.72 -21.87 4.60
CA GLU A 48 -4.92 -22.47 4.02
C GLU A 48 -5.68 -21.48 3.15
N PHE A 49 -5.76 -20.22 3.58
CA PHE A 49 -6.48 -19.17 2.89
C PHE A 49 -5.77 -18.72 1.62
N PHE A 50 -4.48 -18.36 1.70
CA PHE A 50 -3.75 -17.79 0.56
C PHE A 50 -3.13 -18.82 -0.41
N LYS A 51 -3.11 -20.08 -0.13
CA LYS A 51 -2.73 -21.21 -1.01
C LYS A 51 -1.62 -20.91 -2.04
N TYR A 52 -0.47 -20.43 -1.59
CA TYR A 52 0.66 -20.15 -2.46
C TYR A 52 1.33 -21.45 -2.97
N THR A 53 1.75 -21.44 -4.22
CA THR A 53 2.59 -22.52 -4.80
C THR A 53 3.97 -22.54 -4.14
N LYS A 54 4.68 -23.67 -4.22
CA LYS A 54 6.05 -23.80 -3.66
C LYS A 54 7.01 -22.70 -4.18
N PRO A 55 7.09 -22.38 -5.49
CA PRO A 55 7.91 -21.29 -5.99
C PRO A 55 7.54 -19.93 -5.39
N HIS A 56 6.24 -19.66 -5.27
CA HIS A 56 5.77 -18.37 -4.72
C HIS A 56 6.11 -18.21 -3.23
N ARG A 57 5.98 -19.30 -2.44
CA ARG A 57 6.43 -19.29 -1.04
C ARG A 57 7.91 -18.97 -0.93
N LYS A 58 8.74 -19.57 -1.81
CA LYS A 58 10.16 -19.28 -1.84
C LYS A 58 10.46 -17.82 -2.19
N LEU A 59 9.67 -17.19 -3.06
CA LEU A 59 9.78 -15.75 -3.33
C LEU A 59 9.47 -14.94 -2.07
N LEU A 60 8.36 -15.22 -1.39
CA LEU A 60 7.98 -14.56 -0.14
C LEU A 60 9.05 -14.71 0.96
N GLU A 61 9.67 -15.88 1.05
CA GLU A 61 10.77 -16.12 2.00
C GLU A 61 12.02 -15.29 1.65
N GLN A 62 12.38 -15.22 0.37
CA GLN A 62 13.66 -14.69 -0.10
C GLN A 62 13.66 -13.18 -0.38
N VAL A 63 12.50 -12.55 -0.58
CA VAL A 63 12.43 -11.11 -0.78
C VAL A 63 12.95 -10.38 0.46
N GLU A 64 13.78 -9.36 0.24
CA GLU A 64 14.39 -8.56 1.29
C GLU A 64 13.82 -7.15 1.35
N LEU A 65 13.36 -6.64 0.21
CA LEU A 65 12.77 -5.32 0.06
C LEU A 65 11.47 -5.41 -0.74
N VAL A 66 10.39 -4.93 -0.17
CA VAL A 66 9.09 -4.77 -0.83
C VAL A 66 8.87 -3.28 -1.10
N ILE A 67 8.71 -2.91 -2.36
CA ILE A 67 8.41 -1.55 -2.78
C ILE A 67 6.95 -1.52 -3.20
N ILE A 68 6.15 -0.69 -2.52
CA ILE A 68 4.75 -0.47 -2.87
C ILE A 68 4.66 0.92 -3.50
N ASP A 69 4.46 0.95 -4.79
CA ASP A 69 4.28 2.19 -5.56
C ASP A 69 2.80 2.59 -5.57
N GLU A 70 2.51 3.86 -5.82
CA GLU A 70 1.14 4.42 -5.77
C GLU A 70 0.41 4.08 -4.45
N ILE A 71 1.10 4.24 -3.34
CA ILE A 71 0.63 3.81 -2.02
C ILE A 71 -0.67 4.51 -1.59
N SER A 72 -0.96 5.70 -2.11
CA SER A 72 -2.20 6.44 -1.82
C SER A 72 -3.47 5.65 -2.15
N MET A 73 -3.40 4.74 -3.14
CA MET A 73 -4.52 3.90 -3.55
C MET A 73 -4.68 2.61 -2.73
N VAL A 74 -3.78 2.36 -1.78
CA VAL A 74 -3.77 1.12 -0.97
C VAL A 74 -4.48 1.35 0.35
N ARG A 75 -5.43 0.45 0.69
CA ARG A 75 -6.16 0.52 1.95
C ARG A 75 -5.34 0.04 3.14
N ALA A 76 -5.67 0.54 4.33
CA ALA A 76 -5.03 0.16 5.59
C ALA A 76 -5.10 -1.35 5.88
N ASP A 77 -6.25 -1.98 5.65
CA ASP A 77 -6.46 -3.41 5.84
C ASP A 77 -5.56 -4.27 4.95
N MET A 78 -5.28 -3.80 3.74
CA MET A 78 -4.36 -4.48 2.82
C MET A 78 -2.91 -4.46 3.32
N ILE A 79 -2.46 -3.34 3.89
CA ILE A 79 -1.12 -3.22 4.48
C ILE A 79 -0.97 -4.17 5.67
N ASP A 80 -1.97 -4.23 6.55
CA ASP A 80 -1.97 -5.17 7.68
C ASP A 80 -2.00 -6.64 7.22
N ALA A 81 -2.74 -6.95 6.14
CA ALA A 81 -2.74 -8.29 5.55
C ALA A 81 -1.36 -8.65 4.97
N VAL A 82 -0.71 -7.72 4.27
CA VAL A 82 0.66 -7.89 3.74
C VAL A 82 1.64 -8.13 4.88
N ASP A 83 1.56 -7.34 5.96
CA ASP A 83 2.38 -7.55 7.16
C ASP A 83 2.24 -8.99 7.69
N ARG A 84 1.01 -9.44 7.92
CA ARG A 84 0.75 -10.78 8.46
C ARG A 84 1.24 -11.89 7.55
N ILE A 85 1.03 -11.76 6.24
CA ILE A 85 1.55 -12.71 5.24
C ILE A 85 3.08 -12.78 5.32
N LEU A 86 3.75 -11.62 5.32
CA LEU A 86 5.20 -11.57 5.37
C LEU A 86 5.75 -12.15 6.67
N ARG A 87 5.16 -11.86 7.83
CA ARG A 87 5.56 -12.46 9.13
C ARG A 87 5.53 -13.99 9.06
N VAL A 88 4.44 -14.56 8.56
CA VAL A 88 4.26 -16.01 8.48
C VAL A 88 5.24 -16.65 7.51
N TYR A 89 5.38 -16.12 6.29
CA TYR A 89 6.25 -16.72 5.27
C TYR A 89 7.74 -16.44 5.50
N SER A 90 8.11 -15.40 6.25
CA SER A 90 9.48 -15.18 6.72
C SER A 90 9.83 -15.99 7.97
N ARG A 91 8.84 -16.68 8.58
CA ARG A 91 8.99 -17.37 9.88
C ARG A 91 9.46 -16.43 10.98
N ASN A 92 9.11 -15.16 10.86
CA ASN A 92 9.44 -14.12 11.83
C ASN A 92 8.14 -13.41 12.22
N LEU A 93 7.47 -13.97 13.22
CA LEU A 93 6.17 -13.45 13.68
C LEU A 93 6.32 -12.21 14.57
N ARG A 94 7.54 -11.95 15.06
CA ARG A 94 7.82 -10.87 16.01
C ARG A 94 7.95 -9.53 15.31
N ASP A 95 8.76 -9.49 14.25
CA ASP A 95 9.09 -8.22 13.62
C ASP A 95 8.07 -7.85 12.55
N PRO A 96 7.66 -6.58 12.47
CA PRO A 96 6.80 -6.07 11.42
C PRO A 96 7.30 -6.44 10.02
N PHE A 97 6.38 -6.79 9.13
CA PHE A 97 6.66 -7.30 7.78
C PHE A 97 7.62 -8.50 7.74
N GLY A 98 7.70 -9.26 8.84
CA GLY A 98 8.61 -10.38 8.95
C GLY A 98 10.08 -9.98 8.94
N GLY A 99 10.42 -8.77 9.37
CA GLY A 99 11.76 -8.19 9.36
C GLY A 99 12.24 -7.74 7.97
N LYS A 100 11.38 -7.71 6.96
CA LYS A 100 11.71 -7.22 5.62
C LYS A 100 11.65 -5.70 5.57
N GLN A 101 12.49 -5.10 4.74
CA GLN A 101 12.40 -3.68 4.45
C GLN A 101 11.19 -3.39 3.55
N VAL A 102 10.45 -2.35 3.88
CA VAL A 102 9.31 -1.86 3.07
C VAL A 102 9.57 -0.42 2.68
N LEU A 103 9.39 -0.12 1.40
CA LEU A 103 9.45 1.23 0.84
C LEU A 103 8.06 1.55 0.27
N LEU A 104 7.45 2.61 0.77
CA LEU A 104 6.18 3.12 0.30
C LEU A 104 6.44 4.36 -0.55
N VAL A 105 5.96 4.37 -1.78
CA VAL A 105 6.15 5.46 -2.74
C VAL A 105 4.79 5.94 -3.21
N GLY A 106 4.55 7.25 -3.25
CA GLY A 106 3.31 7.80 -3.76
C GLY A 106 3.04 9.21 -3.28
N ASP A 107 1.88 9.73 -3.63
CA ASP A 107 1.42 11.06 -3.27
C ASP A 107 0.02 10.98 -2.66
N VAL A 108 -0.10 11.32 -1.38
CA VAL A 108 -1.36 11.23 -0.61
C VAL A 108 -2.43 12.21 -1.08
N PHE A 109 -2.07 13.19 -1.90
CA PHE A 109 -3.00 14.14 -2.49
C PHE A 109 -3.53 13.72 -3.88
N GLN A 110 -3.06 12.56 -4.39
CA GLN A 110 -3.57 11.95 -5.61
C GLN A 110 -4.76 11.03 -5.31
N LEU A 111 -4.93 9.95 -6.09
CA LEU A 111 -6.09 9.08 -5.98
C LEU A 111 -6.18 8.38 -4.62
N GLU A 112 -7.33 8.46 -4.00
CA GLU A 112 -7.64 7.74 -2.76
C GLU A 112 -7.93 6.24 -3.00
N PRO A 113 -7.92 5.42 -1.95
CA PRO A 113 -8.30 4.02 -2.06
C PRO A 113 -9.75 3.86 -2.53
N VAL A 114 -9.97 2.99 -3.52
CA VAL A 114 -11.31 2.68 -4.00
C VAL A 114 -12.02 1.78 -2.97
N ILE A 115 -13.15 2.27 -2.45
CA ILE A 115 -13.96 1.57 -1.45
C ILE A 115 -15.40 1.56 -1.94
N LYS A 116 -15.99 0.38 -1.99
CA LYS A 116 -17.39 0.22 -2.36
C LYS A 116 -18.30 0.58 -1.18
N GLY A 117 -19.40 1.22 -1.47
CA GLY A 117 -20.51 1.63 -0.62
C GLY A 117 -20.43 1.27 0.89
N ASP A 118 -20.91 0.09 1.22
CA ASP A 118 -20.99 -0.46 2.58
C ASP A 118 -19.63 -0.87 3.21
N GLU A 119 -18.61 -1.10 2.38
CA GLU A 119 -17.27 -1.46 2.86
C GLU A 119 -16.63 -0.34 3.69
N ARG A 120 -16.96 0.93 3.42
CA ARG A 120 -16.43 2.08 4.16
C ARG A 120 -16.84 2.03 5.65
N GLU A 121 -18.10 1.71 5.93
CA GLU A 121 -18.57 1.57 7.31
C GLU A 121 -17.89 0.42 8.04
N ILE A 122 -17.64 -0.68 7.34
CA ILE A 122 -16.97 -1.86 7.89
C ILE A 122 -15.51 -1.51 8.23
N ILE A 123 -14.78 -0.87 7.31
CA ILE A 123 -13.39 -0.49 7.51
C ILE A 123 -13.27 0.52 8.67
N ASN A 124 -14.16 1.50 8.74
CA ASN A 124 -14.14 2.55 9.76
C ASN A 124 -14.37 2.03 11.20
N ARG A 125 -14.87 0.80 11.37
CA ARG A 125 -14.96 0.16 12.69
C ARG A 125 -13.59 -0.26 13.24
N PHE A 126 -12.60 -0.44 12.36
CA PHE A 126 -11.29 -0.99 12.71
C PHE A 126 -10.15 -0.01 12.49
N TYR A 127 -10.32 0.97 11.60
CA TYR A 127 -9.32 1.93 11.19
C TYR A 127 -9.87 3.36 11.25
N PRO A 128 -9.07 4.34 11.74
CA PRO A 128 -9.49 5.75 11.78
C PRO A 128 -9.81 6.31 10.39
N THR A 129 -9.07 5.88 9.37
CA THR A 129 -9.28 6.20 7.97
C THR A 129 -8.99 4.97 7.11
N PRO A 130 -9.51 4.89 5.87
CA PRO A 130 -9.19 3.80 4.97
C PRO A 130 -7.79 3.86 4.37
N TYR A 131 -7.08 4.99 4.49
CA TYR A 131 -5.76 5.18 3.91
C TYR A 131 -4.70 4.28 4.55
N PHE A 132 -3.67 3.94 3.78
CA PHE A 132 -2.59 3.06 4.18
C PHE A 132 -1.95 3.43 5.52
N PHE A 133 -1.80 4.73 5.81
CA PHE A 133 -1.16 5.22 7.04
C PHE A 133 -1.97 4.95 8.31
N SER A 134 -3.22 4.52 8.18
CA SER A 134 -4.05 4.03 9.30
C SER A 134 -3.83 2.55 9.62
N ALA A 135 -2.97 1.84 8.87
CA ALA A 135 -2.67 0.44 9.14
C ALA A 135 -2.05 0.27 10.53
N ARG A 136 -2.48 -0.78 11.23
CA ARG A 136 -2.08 -1.03 12.64
C ARG A 136 -0.62 -1.36 12.80
N VAL A 137 -0.01 -1.99 11.79
CA VAL A 137 1.43 -2.31 11.78
C VAL A 137 2.30 -1.07 11.99
N PHE A 138 1.84 0.11 11.57
CA PHE A 138 2.60 1.36 11.77
C PHE A 138 2.63 1.86 13.22
N ASN A 139 1.82 1.29 14.11
CA ASN A 139 1.96 1.52 15.55
C ASN A 139 3.13 0.73 16.17
N GLU A 140 3.69 -0.24 15.44
CA GLU A 140 4.80 -1.07 15.90
C GLU A 140 6.16 -0.63 15.35
N ILE A 141 6.19 0.33 14.41
CA ILE A 141 7.40 0.80 13.72
C ILE A 141 7.45 2.32 13.66
N GLU A 142 8.67 2.85 13.59
CA GLU A 142 8.91 4.25 13.26
C GLU A 142 9.07 4.39 11.74
N LEU A 143 8.22 5.22 11.12
CA LEU A 143 8.28 5.51 9.69
C LEU A 143 9.25 6.65 9.43
N VAL A 144 10.24 6.42 8.58
CA VAL A 144 11.08 7.48 8.03
C VAL A 144 10.40 8.05 6.78
N SER A 145 10.01 9.32 6.84
CA SER A 145 9.36 10.03 5.74
C SER A 145 10.36 10.92 5.00
N ILE A 146 10.37 10.81 3.67
CA ILE A 146 11.17 11.65 2.79
C ILE A 146 10.23 12.30 1.77
N GLU A 147 10.14 13.63 1.81
CA GLU A 147 9.37 14.40 0.85
C GLU A 147 10.24 14.86 -0.31
N LEU A 148 9.82 14.53 -1.56
CA LEU A 148 10.49 14.98 -2.77
C LEU A 148 10.03 16.39 -3.12
N GLN A 149 10.95 17.34 -3.13
CA GLN A 149 10.69 18.79 -3.27
C GLN A 149 10.67 19.25 -4.73
N LYS A 150 11.37 18.56 -5.65
CA LYS A 150 11.58 19.05 -7.00
C LYS A 150 10.71 18.32 -8.02
N VAL A 151 9.97 19.11 -8.79
CA VAL A 151 9.14 18.61 -9.90
C VAL A 151 10.01 18.55 -11.16
N TYR A 152 10.03 17.37 -11.82
CA TYR A 152 10.76 17.14 -13.07
C TYR A 152 9.86 16.82 -14.25
N ARG A 153 8.62 16.39 -14.01
CA ARG A 153 7.69 15.93 -15.05
C ARG A 153 7.13 17.10 -15.86
N GLN A 154 6.93 18.26 -15.22
CA GLN A 154 6.38 19.45 -15.84
C GLN A 154 7.43 20.55 -15.88
N SER A 155 7.58 21.20 -17.04
CA SER A 155 8.51 22.33 -17.26
C SER A 155 7.83 23.70 -17.21
N ASP A 156 6.49 23.74 -17.33
CA ASP A 156 5.71 24.98 -17.25
C ASP A 156 5.55 25.41 -15.78
N ALA A 157 6.25 26.46 -15.40
CA ALA A 157 6.25 26.97 -14.03
C ALA A 157 4.89 27.48 -13.57
N VAL A 158 4.07 28.05 -14.49
CA VAL A 158 2.72 28.53 -14.18
C VAL A 158 1.81 27.36 -13.87
N PHE A 159 1.83 26.33 -14.72
CA PHE A 159 1.03 25.14 -14.51
C PHE A 159 1.43 24.39 -13.24
N VAL A 160 2.74 24.28 -12.94
CA VAL A 160 3.21 23.71 -11.68
C VAL A 160 2.68 24.48 -10.47
N SER A 161 2.71 25.83 -10.51
CA SER A 161 2.18 26.66 -9.44
C SER A 161 0.68 26.45 -9.23
N VAL A 162 -0.09 26.34 -10.30
CA VAL A 162 -1.55 26.06 -10.23
C VAL A 162 -1.80 24.69 -9.55
N LEU A 163 -1.05 23.66 -9.94
CA LEU A 163 -1.17 22.33 -9.34
C LEU A 163 -0.79 22.34 -7.85
N ASP A 164 0.25 23.08 -7.46
CA ASP A 164 0.64 23.25 -6.06
C ASP A 164 -0.43 23.99 -5.24
N HIS A 165 -1.07 25.02 -5.81
CA HIS A 165 -2.20 25.70 -5.16
C HIS A 165 -3.38 24.75 -4.95
N ILE A 166 -3.72 23.91 -5.95
CA ILE A 166 -4.79 22.91 -5.83
C ILE A 166 -4.44 21.90 -4.73
N ARG A 167 -3.22 21.37 -4.75
CA ARG A 167 -2.72 20.39 -3.80
C ARG A 167 -2.75 20.90 -2.34
N SER A 168 -2.39 22.17 -2.15
CA SER A 168 -2.37 22.80 -0.81
C SER A 168 -3.74 23.35 -0.37
N GLY A 169 -4.78 23.26 -1.21
CA GLY A 169 -6.09 23.87 -0.94
C GLY A 169 -6.10 25.38 -1.04
N ALA A 170 -5.08 25.99 -1.66
CA ALA A 170 -4.94 27.44 -1.83
C ALA A 170 -5.37 27.94 -3.22
N ALA A 171 -5.98 27.07 -4.05
CA ALA A 171 -6.41 27.43 -5.39
C ALA A 171 -7.49 28.51 -5.37
N GLY A 172 -7.26 29.58 -6.13
CA GLY A 172 -8.19 30.70 -6.33
C GLY A 172 -8.85 30.69 -7.71
N ALA A 173 -9.72 31.69 -7.97
CA ALA A 173 -10.41 31.81 -9.24
C ALA A 173 -9.46 32.00 -10.43
N ALA A 174 -8.30 32.64 -10.22
CA ALA A 174 -7.27 32.81 -11.25
C ALA A 174 -6.62 31.48 -11.66
N ASP A 175 -6.39 30.58 -10.69
CA ASP A 175 -5.83 29.25 -10.96
C ASP A 175 -6.80 28.39 -11.78
N LEU A 176 -8.10 28.47 -11.48
CA LEU A 176 -9.14 27.73 -12.19
C LEU A 176 -9.37 28.22 -13.63
N GLN A 177 -8.99 29.47 -13.95
CA GLN A 177 -9.05 30.00 -15.32
C GLN A 177 -7.89 29.52 -16.21
N LEU A 178 -6.83 29.02 -15.60
CA LEU A 178 -5.63 28.52 -16.29
C LEU A 178 -5.69 27.01 -16.60
N LEU A 179 -6.67 26.30 -16.05
CA LEU A 179 -6.96 24.89 -16.30
C LEU A 179 -7.95 24.72 -17.46
#